data_d0484c01c13d1b91216f6882e34b767e
#
_entry.id   d0484c01c13d1b91216f6882e34b767e
#
_cell.length_a   1.000
_cell.length_b   1.000
_cell.length_c   1.000
_cell.angle_alpha   90.00
_cell.angle_beta   90.00
_cell.angle_gamma   90.00
#
_symmetry.space_group_name_H-M   'P 1'
#
loop_
_entity.id
_entity.type
_entity.pdbx_description
1 polymer ?
#
loop_
_entity_poly.entity_id
_entity_poly.type
_entity_poly.pdbx_seq_one_letter_code
_entity_poly.pdbx_strand_id
1 'polypeptide(L)'
;YAPYVDEMATGGSNPSFQEKITAKGFPALTYTVPSAEANQVDLLASVPLMNQTYQGTSGSIGLTMKHTLSKVRFSVKSEVGIKVTALSVNNAPAAATLTFNDDSSGWGGYSGTQTFTATLAGGGTYVTANAADFQTLATFFLLPNKASATFSITYVQDGEPKLEFKKSNIALPTSSAWIQGAGVNYQLDVKKDGSVIATVGQDWTSGSGGGM
;
A
#
# COMPACT_ATOMS: atom_id res chain seq x y z
N TYR A 1 -3.06 -11.77 13.79
CA TYR A 1 -2.73 -11.07 12.57
C TYR A 1 -2.12 -12.01 11.51
N ALA A 2 -2.15 -11.60 10.26
CA ALA A 2 -1.60 -12.35 9.15
C ALA A 2 -0.91 -11.38 8.16
N PRO A 3 0.12 -11.80 7.40
CA PRO A 3 0.65 -13.15 7.40
C PRO A 3 1.34 -13.50 8.72
N TYR A 4 1.28 -14.76 9.09
CA TYR A 4 2.13 -15.29 10.15
C TYR A 4 3.57 -15.36 9.60
N VAL A 5 4.47 -14.67 10.25
CA VAL A 5 5.88 -14.69 9.83
C VAL A 5 6.62 -15.64 10.76
N ASP A 6 7.15 -16.72 10.19
CA ASP A 6 7.83 -17.79 10.93
C ASP A 6 9.01 -17.27 11.77
N GLU A 7 9.61 -16.18 11.35
CA GLU A 7 10.67 -15.47 12.05
C GLU A 7 10.24 -14.88 13.41
N MET A 8 8.95 -14.66 13.63
CA MET A 8 8.42 -14.20 14.93
C MET A 8 8.34 -15.36 15.94
N ALA A 9 8.12 -16.60 15.48
CA ALA A 9 8.05 -17.78 16.34
C ALA A 9 9.43 -18.25 16.84
N THR A 10 10.50 -17.94 16.13
CA THR A 10 11.87 -18.36 16.45
C THR A 10 12.70 -17.31 17.19
N GLY A 11 12.08 -16.18 17.58
CA GLY A 11 12.82 -15.04 18.17
C GLY A 11 13.72 -14.33 17.16
N GLY A 12 13.56 -14.59 15.89
CA GLY A 12 14.19 -13.88 14.80
C GLY A 12 13.67 -12.44 14.72
N SER A 13 14.57 -11.49 14.60
CA SER A 13 14.21 -10.10 14.47
C SER A 13 13.77 -9.80 13.06
N ASN A 14 12.49 -10.06 12.71
CA ASN A 14 11.95 -9.37 11.54
C ASN A 14 11.84 -7.89 11.90
N PRO A 15 12.69 -7.00 11.34
CA PRO A 15 12.70 -5.59 11.71
C PRO A 15 11.40 -4.86 11.35
N SER A 16 10.53 -5.49 10.54
CA SER A 16 9.24 -4.92 10.15
C SER A 16 8.16 -5.08 11.23
N PHE A 17 8.33 -5.98 12.19
CA PHE A 17 7.33 -6.28 13.21
C PHE A 17 7.92 -6.29 14.61
N GLN A 18 7.33 -5.54 15.50
CA GLN A 18 7.60 -5.61 16.94
C GLN A 18 6.28 -5.69 17.70
N GLU A 19 6.10 -6.75 18.47
CA GLU A 19 4.92 -6.94 19.30
C GLU A 19 5.17 -6.41 20.71
N LYS A 20 4.19 -5.73 21.26
CA LYS A 20 4.18 -5.24 22.64
C LYS A 20 2.80 -5.46 23.25
N ILE A 21 2.76 -6.05 24.44
CA ILE A 21 1.53 -6.13 25.23
C ILE A 21 1.30 -4.77 25.91
N THR A 22 0.11 -4.20 25.71
CA THR A 22 -0.28 -2.93 26.37
C THR A 22 -0.65 -3.17 27.84
N ALA A 23 -0.74 -2.10 28.64
CA ALA A 23 -1.17 -2.15 30.04
C ALA A 23 -2.58 -2.75 30.24
N LYS A 24 -3.42 -2.75 29.20
CA LYS A 24 -4.77 -3.35 29.19
C LYS A 24 -4.79 -4.80 28.71
N GLY A 25 -3.62 -5.41 28.44
CA GLY A 25 -3.52 -6.78 27.95
C GLY A 25 -3.81 -6.96 26.46
N PHE A 26 -4.08 -5.89 25.71
CA PHE A 26 -4.19 -5.96 24.26
C PHE A 26 -2.82 -5.87 23.61
N PRO A 27 -2.59 -6.60 22.50
CA PRO A 27 -1.34 -6.48 21.78
C PRO A 27 -1.24 -5.11 21.10
N ALA A 28 -0.02 -4.66 20.90
CA ALA A 28 0.30 -3.55 20.00
C ALA A 28 1.37 -4.03 19.03
N LEU A 29 1.17 -3.79 17.75
CA LEU A 29 2.08 -4.20 16.70
C LEU A 29 2.75 -2.97 16.09
N THR A 30 4.04 -2.79 16.30
CA THR A 30 4.82 -1.79 15.57
C THR A 30 5.24 -2.38 14.23
N TYR A 31 4.87 -1.70 13.16
CA TYR A 31 5.16 -2.13 11.80
C TYR A 31 5.95 -1.08 11.05
N THR A 32 7.06 -1.50 10.44
CA THR A 32 7.84 -0.70 9.50
C THR A 32 7.59 -1.21 8.09
N VAL A 33 7.08 -0.35 7.22
CA VAL A 33 6.75 -0.74 5.84
C VAL A 33 8.05 -0.95 5.05
N PRO A 34 8.25 -2.09 4.39
CA PRO A 34 9.38 -2.29 3.50
C PRO A 34 9.41 -1.26 2.36
N SER A 35 10.59 -0.70 2.05
CA SER A 35 10.73 0.34 1.02
C SER A 35 10.50 -0.17 -0.40
N ALA A 36 10.84 -1.43 -0.67
CA ALA A 36 10.58 -2.06 -1.97
C ALA A 36 9.19 -2.69 -1.98
N GLU A 37 8.38 -2.37 -3.01
CA GLU A 37 7.02 -2.90 -3.20
C GLU A 37 6.98 -4.43 -3.14
N ALA A 38 7.94 -5.10 -3.78
CA ALA A 38 8.01 -6.57 -3.82
C ALA A 38 8.14 -7.24 -2.43
N ASN A 39 8.59 -6.49 -1.42
CA ASN A 39 8.74 -6.97 -0.05
C ASN A 39 7.56 -6.57 0.84
N GLN A 40 6.60 -5.82 0.31
CA GLN A 40 5.42 -5.42 1.06
C GLN A 40 4.38 -6.54 1.07
N VAL A 41 3.70 -6.67 2.20
CA VAL A 41 2.65 -7.67 2.39
C VAL A 41 1.37 -7.00 2.84
N ASP A 42 0.25 -7.57 2.46
CA ASP A 42 -1.06 -7.13 2.94
C ASP A 42 -1.26 -7.65 4.37
N LEU A 43 -1.22 -6.73 5.32
CA LEU A 43 -1.35 -7.06 6.74
C LEU A 43 -2.83 -7.17 7.13
N LEU A 44 -3.22 -8.35 7.58
CA LEU A 44 -4.56 -8.63 8.06
C LEU A 44 -4.58 -8.75 9.58
N ALA A 45 -5.62 -8.24 10.22
CA ALA A 45 -5.88 -8.44 11.64
C ALA A 45 -7.37 -8.61 11.92
N SER A 46 -7.69 -9.39 12.94
CA SER A 46 -9.03 -9.39 13.55
C SER A 46 -9.05 -8.48 14.77
N VAL A 47 -10.22 -8.01 15.16
CA VAL A 47 -10.42 -7.46 16.50
C VAL A 47 -10.24 -8.57 17.53
N PRO A 48 -9.78 -8.27 18.77
CA PRO A 48 -9.67 -9.26 19.83
C PRO A 48 -11.02 -9.87 20.17
N LEU A 49 -11.07 -11.18 20.33
CA LEU A 49 -12.24 -11.88 20.85
C LEU A 49 -12.02 -12.14 22.34
N MET A 50 -12.83 -11.46 23.16
CA MET A 50 -12.70 -11.53 24.62
C MET A 50 -13.54 -12.68 25.21
N ASN A 51 -13.11 -13.20 26.38
CA ASN A 51 -13.85 -14.15 27.19
C ASN A 51 -14.31 -15.43 26.45
N GLN A 52 -13.50 -15.90 25.49
CA GLN A 52 -13.80 -17.11 24.75
C GLN A 52 -13.57 -18.34 25.65
N THR A 53 -14.56 -19.22 25.75
CA THR A 53 -14.46 -20.49 26.46
C THR A 53 -14.84 -21.64 25.53
N TYR A 54 -14.30 -22.81 25.76
CA TYR A 54 -14.63 -24.03 24.98
C TYR A 54 -16.14 -24.29 24.95
N GLN A 55 -16.80 -24.17 26.11
CA GLN A 55 -18.25 -24.38 26.19
C GLN A 55 -19.05 -23.32 25.48
N GLY A 56 -18.63 -22.05 25.56
CA GLY A 56 -19.30 -20.93 24.92
C GLY A 56 -19.19 -20.92 23.40
N THR A 57 -18.14 -21.54 22.85
CA THR A 57 -17.87 -21.56 21.40
C THR A 57 -18.11 -22.92 20.75
N SER A 58 -18.54 -23.91 21.50
CA SER A 58 -18.63 -25.32 21.02
C SER A 58 -17.32 -25.83 20.41
N GLY A 59 -16.19 -25.33 20.90
CA GLY A 59 -14.84 -25.71 20.45
C GLY A 59 -14.37 -25.00 19.17
N SER A 60 -15.13 -24.04 18.61
CA SER A 60 -14.70 -23.26 17.45
C SER A 60 -14.76 -21.75 17.72
N ILE A 61 -13.78 -21.03 17.17
CA ILE A 61 -13.66 -19.57 17.27
C ILE A 61 -13.64 -19.00 15.86
N GLY A 62 -14.61 -18.16 15.52
CA GLY A 62 -14.66 -17.43 14.24
C GLY A 62 -13.86 -16.15 14.32
N LEU A 63 -12.85 -15.99 13.45
CA LEU A 63 -12.07 -14.76 13.30
C LEU A 63 -12.47 -14.04 12.01
N THR A 64 -12.85 -12.77 12.10
CA THR A 64 -13.05 -11.92 10.94
C THR A 64 -11.80 -11.08 10.69
N MET A 65 -11.01 -11.50 9.70
CA MET A 65 -9.79 -10.79 9.30
C MET A 65 -10.14 -9.58 8.43
N LYS A 66 -9.50 -8.44 8.73
CA LYS A 66 -9.65 -7.19 7.96
C LYS A 66 -8.29 -6.68 7.53
N HIS A 67 -8.22 -6.07 6.35
CA HIS A 67 -7.03 -5.36 5.90
C HIS A 67 -6.73 -4.19 6.84
N THR A 68 -5.48 -4.04 7.23
CA THR A 68 -5.07 -2.97 8.15
C THR A 68 -4.30 -1.86 7.44
N LEU A 69 -3.70 -2.15 6.30
CA LEU A 69 -3.00 -1.17 5.46
C LEU A 69 -3.94 -0.55 4.42
N SER A 70 -3.49 0.53 3.81
CA SER A 70 -4.10 1.10 2.61
C SER A 70 -3.46 0.50 1.37
N LYS A 71 -4.27 0.02 0.43
CA LYS A 71 -3.81 -0.42 -0.88
C LYS A 71 -3.71 0.78 -1.81
N VAL A 72 -2.49 1.14 -2.22
CA VAL A 72 -2.21 2.29 -3.08
C VAL A 72 -1.73 1.79 -4.44
N ARG A 73 -2.61 1.85 -5.43
CA ARG A 73 -2.31 1.44 -6.80
C ARG A 73 -1.95 2.64 -7.66
N PHE A 74 -1.00 2.43 -8.56
CA PHE A 74 -0.72 3.35 -9.67
C PHE A 74 -0.98 2.64 -10.98
N SER A 75 -1.77 3.27 -11.82
CA SER A 75 -2.03 2.85 -13.19
C SER A 75 -1.76 3.98 -14.17
N VAL A 76 -1.42 3.64 -15.40
CA VAL A 76 -0.96 4.61 -16.39
C VAL A 76 -1.62 4.37 -17.74
N LYS A 77 -1.88 5.45 -18.46
CA LYS A 77 -2.10 5.46 -19.90
C LYS A 77 -1.26 6.61 -20.51
N SER A 78 -1.05 6.59 -21.81
CA SER A 78 -0.23 7.58 -22.50
C SER A 78 -0.76 7.88 -23.90
N GLU A 79 -0.65 9.12 -24.32
CA GLU A 79 -0.96 9.56 -25.69
C GLU A 79 0.09 9.06 -26.71
N VAL A 80 1.28 8.71 -26.24
CA VAL A 80 2.40 8.21 -27.04
C VAL A 80 2.94 6.93 -26.45
N GLY A 81 3.63 6.10 -27.22
CA GLY A 81 4.32 4.93 -26.67
C GLY A 81 5.39 5.35 -25.66
N ILE A 82 5.39 4.74 -24.49
CA ILE A 82 6.40 5.00 -23.45
C ILE A 82 6.86 3.70 -22.80
N LYS A 83 8.05 3.74 -22.22
CA LYS A 83 8.51 2.73 -21.26
C LYS A 83 8.70 3.40 -19.90
N VAL A 84 7.90 3.06 -18.91
CA VAL A 84 8.08 3.52 -17.53
C VAL A 84 9.23 2.72 -16.91
N THR A 85 10.29 3.40 -16.48
CA THR A 85 11.52 2.79 -15.94
C THR A 85 11.63 2.91 -14.43
N ALA A 86 10.94 3.89 -13.81
CA ALA A 86 10.87 4.01 -12.36
C ALA A 86 9.56 4.65 -11.91
N LEU A 87 9.07 4.21 -10.75
CA LEU A 87 7.96 4.81 -10.02
C LEU A 87 8.25 4.73 -8.53
N SER A 88 8.00 5.81 -7.81
CA SER A 88 8.15 5.84 -6.34
C SER A 88 7.08 6.69 -5.69
N VAL A 89 6.78 6.33 -4.43
CA VAL A 89 5.99 7.15 -3.50
C VAL A 89 6.96 7.73 -2.48
N ASN A 90 7.00 9.05 -2.35
CA ASN A 90 7.98 9.77 -1.53
C ASN A 90 7.29 10.40 -0.30
N ASN A 91 8.05 10.62 0.77
CA ASN A 91 7.58 11.26 2.01
C ASN A 91 6.34 10.62 2.65
N ALA A 92 6.13 9.33 2.43
CA ALA A 92 5.07 8.60 3.11
C ALA A 92 5.57 8.05 4.45
N PRO A 93 4.70 7.86 5.46
CA PRO A 93 5.07 7.35 6.76
C PRO A 93 5.81 6.01 6.67
N ALA A 94 6.94 5.92 7.38
CA ALA A 94 7.79 4.72 7.36
C ALA A 94 7.32 3.65 8.34
N ALA A 95 6.89 4.06 9.54
CA ALA A 95 6.46 3.15 10.60
C ALA A 95 5.29 3.72 11.41
N ALA A 96 4.51 2.83 12.00
CA ALA A 96 3.43 3.16 12.93
C ALA A 96 3.12 1.96 13.84
N THR A 97 2.33 2.21 14.89
CA THR A 97 1.86 1.16 15.80
C THR A 97 0.37 0.91 15.58
N LEU A 98 0.03 -0.33 15.29
CA LEU A 98 -1.35 -0.83 15.29
C LEU A 98 -1.72 -1.20 16.71
N THR A 99 -2.73 -0.56 17.27
CA THR A 99 -3.29 -0.86 18.59
C THR A 99 -4.65 -1.52 18.46
N PHE A 100 -4.98 -2.36 19.43
CA PHE A 100 -6.25 -3.06 19.48
C PHE A 100 -7.03 -2.62 20.73
N ASN A 101 -8.35 -2.56 20.59
CA ASN A 101 -9.31 -2.35 21.66
C ASN A 101 -10.33 -3.50 21.62
N ASP A 102 -11.33 -3.47 22.49
CA ASP A 102 -12.35 -4.52 22.62
C ASP A 102 -13.06 -4.83 21.28
N ASP A 103 -13.28 -3.82 20.44
CA ASP A 103 -14.09 -3.92 19.22
C ASP A 103 -13.44 -3.30 17.97
N SER A 104 -12.22 -2.78 18.09
CA SER A 104 -11.56 -2.06 17.01
C SER A 104 -10.05 -2.23 16.99
N SER A 105 -9.45 -1.86 15.88
CA SER A 105 -8.01 -1.65 15.75
C SER A 105 -7.73 -0.37 14.98
N GLY A 106 -6.63 0.30 15.29
CA GLY A 106 -6.28 1.54 14.62
C GLY A 106 -4.79 1.85 14.67
N TRP A 107 -4.33 2.55 13.65
CA TRP A 107 -2.95 2.99 13.53
C TRP A 107 -2.73 4.32 14.26
N GLY A 108 -1.59 4.41 14.97
CA GLY A 108 -1.11 5.62 15.62
C GLY A 108 0.39 5.61 15.78
N GLY A 109 0.95 6.67 16.39
CA GLY A 109 2.39 6.74 16.65
C GLY A 109 3.22 6.71 15.36
N TYR A 110 2.74 7.35 14.29
CA TYR A 110 3.47 7.45 13.03
C TYR A 110 4.85 8.06 13.23
N SER A 111 5.87 7.43 12.64
CA SER A 111 7.26 7.86 12.79
C SER A 111 8.05 7.70 11.50
N GLY A 112 8.94 8.66 11.28
CA GLY A 112 9.76 8.70 10.08
C GLY A 112 8.96 8.84 8.79
N THR A 113 9.66 9.16 7.72
CA THR A 113 9.16 9.11 6.35
C THR A 113 10.19 8.41 5.48
N GLN A 114 9.74 7.75 4.42
CA GLN A 114 10.65 7.13 3.47
C GLN A 114 10.09 7.18 2.05
N THR A 115 10.90 6.76 1.10
CA THR A 115 10.52 6.54 -0.29
C THR A 115 10.27 5.06 -0.52
N PHE A 116 9.12 4.75 -1.10
CA PHE A 116 8.73 3.40 -1.52
C PHE A 116 8.90 3.28 -3.03
N THR A 117 9.58 2.24 -3.49
CA THR A 117 9.93 2.05 -4.90
C THR A 117 9.16 0.87 -5.50
N ALA A 118 8.61 1.10 -6.68
CA ALA A 118 7.97 0.04 -7.46
C ALA A 118 8.99 -0.94 -8.02
N THR A 119 8.60 -2.20 -8.09
CA THR A 119 9.37 -3.26 -8.76
C THR A 119 8.82 -3.48 -10.15
N LEU A 120 9.45 -2.82 -11.15
CA LEU A 120 9.03 -2.93 -12.55
C LEU A 120 9.78 -4.10 -13.23
N ALA A 121 9.03 -5.07 -13.74
CA ALA A 121 9.61 -6.25 -14.40
C ALA A 121 10.41 -5.88 -15.66
N GLY A 122 11.50 -6.60 -15.94
CA GLY A 122 12.30 -6.42 -17.16
C GLY A 122 12.92 -5.03 -17.35
N GLY A 123 13.16 -4.31 -16.24
CA GLY A 123 13.73 -2.96 -16.28
C GLY A 123 12.75 -1.90 -16.81
N GLY A 124 11.46 -2.14 -16.69
CA GLY A 124 10.40 -1.15 -16.98
C GLY A 124 9.18 -1.73 -17.67
N THR A 125 8.08 -1.00 -17.56
CA THR A 125 6.76 -1.37 -18.11
C THR A 125 6.47 -0.57 -19.39
N TYR A 126 6.20 -1.27 -20.48
CA TYR A 126 5.76 -0.65 -21.74
C TYR A 126 4.28 -0.29 -21.68
N VAL A 127 3.95 0.91 -22.15
CA VAL A 127 2.60 1.45 -22.26
C VAL A 127 2.36 1.85 -23.70
N THR A 128 1.36 1.21 -24.32
CA THR A 128 0.98 1.48 -25.70
C THR A 128 0.33 2.86 -25.84
N ALA A 129 0.66 3.57 -26.92
CA ALA A 129 0.05 4.85 -27.25
C ALA A 129 -1.48 4.73 -27.36
N ASN A 130 -2.19 5.70 -26.79
CA ASN A 130 -3.65 5.82 -26.89
C ASN A 130 -4.42 4.55 -26.46
N ALA A 131 -3.88 3.77 -25.55
CA ALA A 131 -4.61 2.64 -24.98
C ALA A 131 -5.92 3.13 -24.32
N ALA A 132 -7.03 2.40 -24.51
CA ALA A 132 -8.31 2.76 -23.92
C ALA A 132 -8.28 2.65 -22.40
N ASP A 133 -7.60 1.62 -21.89
CA ASP A 133 -7.57 1.27 -20.47
C ASP A 133 -6.25 1.67 -19.81
N PHE A 134 -6.32 1.97 -18.51
CA PHE A 134 -5.15 2.18 -17.68
C PHE A 134 -4.46 0.86 -17.37
N GLN A 135 -3.16 0.79 -17.63
CA GLN A 135 -2.31 -0.35 -17.26
C GLN A 135 -1.78 -0.17 -15.84
N THR A 136 -1.91 -1.19 -14.98
CA THR A 136 -1.34 -1.16 -13.64
C THR A 136 0.19 -1.16 -13.70
N LEU A 137 0.82 -0.22 -12.99
CA LEU A 137 2.27 -0.14 -12.82
C LEU A 137 2.74 -0.82 -11.54
N ALA A 138 2.11 -0.48 -10.41
CA ALA A 138 2.52 -0.94 -9.09
C ALA A 138 1.34 -0.91 -8.11
N THR A 139 1.44 -1.74 -7.07
CA THR A 139 0.49 -1.76 -5.96
C THR A 139 1.25 -1.81 -4.63
N PHE A 140 1.19 -0.74 -3.88
CA PHE A 140 1.82 -0.62 -2.57
C PHE A 140 0.82 -0.90 -1.46
N PHE A 141 1.30 -1.51 -0.37
CA PHE A 141 0.57 -1.60 0.91
C PHE A 141 1.22 -0.65 1.91
N LEU A 142 0.58 0.48 2.14
CA LEU A 142 1.12 1.59 2.92
C LEU A 142 0.29 1.85 4.17
N LEU A 143 0.89 2.54 5.15
CA LEU A 143 0.18 2.98 6.34
C LEU A 143 -0.95 3.96 5.98
N PRO A 144 -2.13 3.88 6.63
CA PRO A 144 -3.30 4.69 6.32
C PRO A 144 -3.14 6.15 6.77
N ASN A 145 -2.14 6.82 6.22
CA ASN A 145 -1.86 8.25 6.41
C ASN A 145 -1.10 8.77 5.18
N LYS A 146 -1.80 9.44 4.30
CA LYS A 146 -1.17 10.04 3.11
C LYS A 146 -0.23 11.19 3.46
N ALA A 147 -0.55 11.96 4.50
CA ALA A 147 0.21 13.14 4.94
C ALA A 147 0.68 14.01 3.74
N SER A 148 1.99 14.26 3.65
CA SER A 148 2.63 15.02 2.58
C SER A 148 3.21 14.13 1.47
N ALA A 149 2.72 12.90 1.30
CA ALA A 149 3.22 11.98 0.30
C ALA A 149 3.07 12.56 -1.12
N THR A 150 4.09 12.33 -1.92
CA THR A 150 4.15 12.67 -3.34
C THR A 150 4.54 11.42 -4.13
N PHE A 151 4.52 11.50 -5.45
CA PHE A 151 5.08 10.43 -6.28
C PHE A 151 6.10 10.98 -7.27
N SER A 152 6.98 10.10 -7.75
CA SER A 152 7.91 10.40 -8.85
C SER A 152 7.82 9.30 -9.89
N ILE A 153 7.92 9.67 -11.15
CA ILE A 153 7.90 8.74 -12.29
C ILE A 153 9.01 9.09 -13.28
N THR A 154 9.71 8.07 -13.78
CA THR A 154 10.66 8.20 -14.88
C THR A 154 10.19 7.31 -16.02
N TYR A 155 10.19 7.84 -17.23
CA TYR A 155 9.82 7.09 -18.42
C TYR A 155 10.59 7.58 -19.64
N VAL A 156 10.75 6.70 -20.62
CA VAL A 156 11.33 6.96 -21.92
C VAL A 156 10.21 6.97 -22.94
N GLN A 157 10.09 8.04 -23.71
CA GLN A 157 9.14 8.14 -24.81
C GLN A 157 9.70 7.45 -26.06
N ASP A 158 8.85 6.70 -26.76
CA ASP A 158 9.21 6.13 -28.06
C ASP A 158 9.36 7.23 -29.11
N GLY A 159 10.33 7.09 -29.98
CA GLY A 159 10.67 8.04 -31.03
C GLY A 159 12.18 8.08 -31.26
N GLU A 160 12.57 8.84 -32.28
CA GLU A 160 13.98 9.16 -32.56
C GLU A 160 14.19 10.68 -32.55
N PRO A 161 15.00 11.24 -31.65
CA PRO A 161 15.71 10.55 -30.57
C PRO A 161 14.80 10.12 -29.43
N LYS A 162 15.17 9.06 -28.69
CA LYS A 162 14.49 8.67 -27.45
C LYS A 162 14.63 9.76 -26.39
N LEU A 163 13.52 10.20 -25.83
CA LEU A 163 13.47 11.22 -24.80
C LEU A 163 13.13 10.62 -23.44
N GLU A 164 14.01 10.84 -22.47
CA GLU A 164 13.77 10.47 -21.08
C GLU A 164 13.13 11.66 -20.33
N PHE A 165 12.05 11.37 -19.63
CA PHE A 165 11.36 12.30 -18.76
C PHE A 165 11.43 11.84 -17.32
N LYS A 166 11.86 12.72 -16.43
CA LYS A 166 11.86 12.51 -15.00
C LYS A 166 10.96 13.55 -14.34
N LYS A 167 9.88 13.08 -13.75
CA LYS A 167 8.93 13.93 -13.01
C LYS A 167 9.04 13.55 -11.53
N SER A 168 9.43 14.51 -10.70
CA SER A 168 9.73 14.27 -9.28
C SER A 168 8.75 15.03 -8.39
N ASN A 169 8.39 14.41 -7.27
CA ASN A 169 7.59 15.00 -6.19
C ASN A 169 6.25 15.59 -6.67
N ILE A 170 5.59 14.90 -7.60
CA ILE A 170 4.25 15.28 -8.04
C ILE A 170 3.28 15.08 -6.87
N ALA A 171 2.48 16.10 -6.56
CA ALA A 171 1.49 16.02 -5.52
C ALA A 171 0.41 14.96 -5.85
N LEU A 172 0.05 14.15 -4.88
CA LEU A 172 -1.09 13.25 -5.00
C LEU A 172 -2.40 14.07 -4.96
N PRO A 173 -3.42 13.70 -5.74
CA PRO A 173 -4.71 14.38 -5.74
C PRO A 173 -5.28 14.58 -4.34
N THR A 174 -5.79 15.78 -4.03
CA THR A 174 -6.31 16.13 -2.70
C THR A 174 -7.59 15.38 -2.34
N SER A 175 -8.35 14.94 -3.35
CA SER A 175 -9.58 14.14 -3.19
C SER A 175 -9.33 12.72 -2.71
N SER A 176 -8.06 12.27 -2.65
CA SER A 176 -7.72 10.93 -2.18
C SER A 176 -7.35 10.92 -0.70
N ALA A 177 -7.72 9.85 -0.02
CA ALA A 177 -7.28 9.54 1.34
C ALA A 177 -6.76 8.10 1.39
N TRP A 178 -5.76 7.86 2.24
CA TRP A 178 -5.31 6.51 2.56
C TRP A 178 -6.03 6.08 3.84
N ILE A 179 -6.96 5.15 3.69
CA ILE A 179 -7.84 4.69 4.76
C ILE A 179 -7.52 3.23 5.05
N GLN A 180 -7.51 2.86 6.33
CA GLN A 180 -7.31 1.48 6.77
C GLN A 180 -8.31 0.54 6.07
N GLY A 181 -7.79 -0.50 5.43
CA GLY A 181 -8.60 -1.50 4.74
C GLY A 181 -9.24 -1.05 3.43
N ALA A 182 -8.89 0.13 2.93
CA ALA A 182 -9.41 0.63 1.67
C ALA A 182 -8.31 0.76 0.59
N GLY A 183 -8.74 0.77 -0.67
CA GLY A 183 -7.87 0.98 -1.82
C GLY A 183 -8.04 2.37 -2.44
N VAL A 184 -6.97 2.88 -3.02
CA VAL A 184 -6.98 4.05 -3.89
C VAL A 184 -6.19 3.76 -5.16
N ASN A 185 -6.71 4.13 -6.32
CA ASN A 185 -6.02 4.00 -7.60
C ASN A 185 -5.69 5.38 -8.16
N TYR A 186 -4.40 5.70 -8.22
CA TYR A 186 -3.91 6.89 -8.92
C TYR A 186 -3.73 6.57 -10.40
N GLN A 187 -4.52 7.22 -11.23
CA GLN A 187 -4.49 7.10 -12.67
C GLN A 187 -3.60 8.21 -13.26
N LEU A 188 -2.51 7.81 -13.87
CA LEU A 188 -1.52 8.69 -14.48
C LEU A 188 -1.77 8.78 -15.99
N ASP A 189 -2.08 9.97 -16.48
CA ASP A 189 -2.25 10.24 -17.90
C ASP A 189 -1.02 10.99 -18.41
N VAL A 190 -0.20 10.31 -19.21
CA VAL A 190 1.04 10.88 -19.78
C VAL A 190 0.74 11.49 -21.13
N LYS A 191 0.99 12.79 -21.24
CA LYS A 191 0.71 13.58 -22.45
C LYS A 191 1.90 13.60 -23.41
N LYS A 192 1.63 13.89 -24.65
CA LYS A 192 2.64 14.00 -25.71
C LYS A 192 3.71 15.06 -25.42
N ASP A 193 3.37 16.13 -24.70
CA ASP A 193 4.30 17.16 -24.26
C ASP A 193 5.17 16.76 -23.06
N GLY A 194 5.02 15.52 -22.58
CA GLY A 194 5.73 14.98 -21.43
C GLY A 194 5.13 15.40 -20.09
N SER A 195 3.98 16.05 -20.04
CA SER A 195 3.27 16.30 -18.77
C SER A 195 2.61 15.02 -18.26
N VAL A 196 2.43 14.93 -16.93
CA VAL A 196 1.76 13.81 -16.26
C VAL A 196 0.64 14.37 -15.40
N ILE A 197 -0.59 13.97 -15.71
CA ILE A 197 -1.80 14.35 -14.97
C ILE A 197 -2.19 13.16 -14.09
N ALA A 198 -2.28 13.38 -12.78
CA ALA A 198 -2.72 12.36 -11.83
C ALA A 198 -4.16 12.61 -11.40
N THR A 199 -5.00 11.61 -11.53
CA THR A 199 -6.40 11.62 -11.06
C THR A 199 -6.66 10.42 -10.15
N VAL A 200 -7.78 10.45 -9.42
CA VAL A 200 -8.23 9.29 -8.63
C VAL A 200 -9.23 8.51 -9.46
N GLY A 201 -8.88 7.26 -9.76
CA GLY A 201 -9.78 6.30 -10.36
C GLY A 201 -10.53 5.49 -9.32
N GLN A 202 -11.51 4.73 -9.77
CA GLN A 202 -12.17 3.75 -8.91
C GLN A 202 -11.18 2.65 -8.53
N ASP A 203 -11.12 2.31 -7.26
CA ASP A 203 -10.43 1.14 -6.75
C ASP A 203 -11.38 0.36 -5.84
N TRP A 204 -10.88 -0.72 -5.33
CA TRP A 204 -11.58 -1.58 -4.40
C TRP A 204 -12.11 -0.76 -3.21
N THR A 205 -13.41 -0.55 -3.17
CA THR A 205 -14.08 -0.18 -1.94
C THR A 205 -14.14 -1.43 -1.08
N SER A 206 -13.81 -1.32 0.20
CA SER A 206 -13.96 -2.42 1.16
C SER A 206 -15.40 -2.95 1.06
N GLY A 207 -15.61 -3.86 0.12
CA GLY A 207 -16.86 -4.59 -0.01
C GLY A 207 -17.04 -5.38 1.27
N SER A 208 -18.21 -5.31 1.84
CA SER A 208 -18.71 -6.26 2.82
C SER A 208 -18.28 -7.65 2.38
N GLY A 209 -17.52 -8.34 3.22
CA GLY A 209 -16.87 -9.60 2.90
C GLY A 209 -17.78 -10.57 2.17
N GLY A 210 -17.45 -10.83 0.92
CA GLY A 210 -17.87 -12.03 0.25
C GLY A 210 -17.07 -13.16 0.86
N GLY A 211 -17.67 -13.91 1.76
CA GLY A 211 -17.10 -15.17 2.20
C GLY A 211 -16.95 -16.11 1.01
N MET A 212 -15.81 -16.74 0.92
CA MET A 212 -15.67 -18.06 0.32
C MET A 212 -15.54 -19.06 1.42
#